data_b17f7606ebcf81a606efbe0f40e34810
#
_entry.id   b17f7606ebcf81a606efbe0f40e34810
#
_cell.length_a   1.000
_cell.length_b   1.000
_cell.length_c   1.000
_cell.angle_alpha   90.00
_cell.angle_beta   90.00
_cell.angle_gamma   90.00
#
_symmetry.space_group_name_H-M   'P 1'
#
loop_
_entity.id
_entity.type
_entity.pdbx_description
1 polymer ?
#
loop_
_entity_poly.entity_id
_entity_poly.type
_entity_poly.pdbx_seq_one_letter_code
_entity_poly.pdbx_strand_id
1 'polypeptide(L)'
;MTVLRRIFYRFIVLFLLLAALTSAAFAAETEVASLSAQVTVSKSGASDVTVTAKLSFGEGVMQLNIPLGKDVSNVRLAGYSYKLRQRSGVTYLIVTNEAGFTGTQELTYSYSLPASVSRSGAQQRYRLTLPEGGWEYRVRSYALEVDFPAEISARPSWTSGWYDDVIDNYLTIHTVGTRLTATSVQPLLDHEVITMELSFPAGTFRMSTPPGTMQPVLRVLFYIFAALAALYWFLRLRGSVGQIAPCPTAGAEETAGACVTRLYGDRPDPAALLAHWGNLGYLCILRTSGGRIRLQRQMDMGNERSAAERRLFHALFRSGDRCDVGSAAYRAAMESGCAALRAGWMHRLFRKDSGNPRVLQLLGLLGSFCTNLMVFDLLLPSGVLRWFALPLLALLETAAALLVQRAFCALDRRGHLPVLVAGGVGAALLLFTGAAAGKTPLALYTVLLQLFCAWGTRYGGRRTRLGWEHARRMLGLRRFLVTVQGDELDRILRDDPLWFYRMLPFAETLGVGQRFSKRMNAHRQEPCPWLIDAASDPRDRLSFYDTYTTIAAALRMTETLPERLRELVRA
;
A
#
# COMPACT_ATOMS: atom_id res chain seq x y z
N MET A 1 13.48 41.79 -30.89
CA MET A 1 14.32 40.79 -30.19
C MET A 1 15.66 41.32 -29.66
N THR A 2 16.10 42.50 -30.00
CA THR A 2 17.41 43.05 -29.58
C THR A 2 17.44 43.75 -28.22
N VAL A 3 16.33 44.29 -27.74
CA VAL A 3 16.25 45.03 -26.45
C VAL A 3 16.22 44.06 -25.28
N LEU A 4 15.47 42.96 -25.37
CA LEU A 4 15.36 41.95 -24.32
C LEU A 4 16.71 41.25 -24.05
N ARG A 5 17.50 41.03 -25.10
CA ARG A 5 18.84 40.43 -25.03
C ARG A 5 19.86 41.36 -24.34
N ARG A 6 19.73 42.68 -24.53
CA ARG A 6 20.57 43.69 -23.84
C ARG A 6 20.21 43.82 -22.34
N ILE A 7 18.94 43.71 -22.00
CA ILE A 7 18.48 43.73 -20.60
C ILE A 7 18.96 42.48 -19.89
N PHE A 8 18.87 41.31 -20.54
CA PHE A 8 19.33 40.03 -19.96
C PHE A 8 20.87 40.02 -19.74
N TYR A 9 21.66 40.55 -20.70
CA TYR A 9 23.11 40.69 -20.50
C TYR A 9 23.47 41.66 -19.36
N ARG A 10 22.75 42.77 -19.21
CA ARG A 10 22.96 43.71 -18.09
C ARG A 10 22.59 43.07 -16.74
N PHE A 11 21.55 42.24 -16.72
CA PHE A 11 21.18 41.50 -15.51
C PHE A 11 22.24 40.44 -15.12
N ILE A 12 22.79 39.73 -16.10
CA ILE A 12 23.85 38.74 -15.86
C ILE A 12 25.14 39.45 -15.39
N VAL A 13 25.52 40.56 -15.99
CA VAL A 13 26.70 41.33 -15.58
C VAL A 13 26.52 41.92 -14.19
N LEU A 14 25.33 42.44 -13.86
CA LEU A 14 25.00 42.94 -12.52
C LEU A 14 24.99 41.82 -11.49
N PHE A 15 24.48 40.65 -11.85
CA PHE A 15 24.46 39.47 -10.96
C PHE A 15 25.87 38.92 -10.73
N LEU A 16 26.74 38.90 -11.75
CA LEU A 16 28.15 38.52 -11.63
C LEU A 16 28.95 39.55 -10.82
N LEU A 17 28.67 40.85 -10.95
CA LEU A 17 29.27 41.91 -10.15
C LEU A 17 28.82 41.83 -8.69
N LEU A 18 27.53 41.55 -8.44
CA LEU A 18 27.02 41.32 -7.09
C LEU A 18 27.61 40.05 -6.45
N ALA A 19 27.77 38.97 -7.23
CA ALA A 19 28.41 37.75 -6.80
C ALA A 19 29.90 37.93 -6.52
N ALA A 20 30.61 38.79 -7.31
CA ALA A 20 31.98 39.15 -7.07
C ALA A 20 32.18 40.05 -5.83
N LEU A 21 31.24 40.93 -5.54
CA LEU A 21 31.21 41.76 -4.33
C LEU A 21 30.94 40.98 -3.04
N THR A 22 30.19 39.87 -3.12
CA THR A 22 29.96 39.00 -1.96
C THR A 22 31.14 38.03 -1.67
N SER A 23 32.04 37.82 -2.63
CA SER A 23 33.25 37.01 -2.42
C SER A 23 34.46 37.79 -1.85
N ALA A 24 34.33 39.11 -1.71
CA ALA A 24 35.37 39.94 -1.08
C ALA A 24 35.07 40.21 0.42
N ALA A 25 34.41 39.31 1.12
CA ALA A 25 34.44 39.29 2.57
C ALA A 25 35.84 38.83 2.97
N PHE A 26 36.67 39.76 3.46
CA PHE A 26 37.99 39.51 4.01
C PHE A 26 37.93 38.33 4.97
N ALA A 27 38.49 37.21 4.59
CA ALA A 27 38.74 36.09 5.47
C ALA A 27 39.80 36.58 6.46
N ALA A 28 39.38 37.00 7.66
CA ALA A 28 40.29 37.11 8.76
C ALA A 28 40.96 35.75 8.89
N GLU A 29 42.29 35.71 9.01
CA GLU A 29 43.04 34.46 9.21
C GLU A 29 42.60 33.83 10.53
N THR A 30 41.57 33.04 10.48
CA THR A 30 41.09 32.24 11.61
C THR A 30 41.79 30.88 11.51
N GLU A 31 42.40 30.45 12.58
CA GLU A 31 43.05 29.14 12.65
C GLU A 31 42.61 28.38 13.90
N VAL A 32 42.68 27.07 13.83
CA VAL A 32 42.49 26.18 14.97
C VAL A 32 43.86 25.90 15.59
N ALA A 33 44.15 26.54 16.72
CA ALA A 33 45.44 26.39 17.41
C ALA A 33 45.63 24.95 17.92
N SER A 34 44.60 24.34 18.49
CA SER A 34 44.59 22.94 18.86
C SER A 34 43.19 22.32 18.76
N LEU A 35 43.14 21.10 18.29
CA LEU A 35 41.93 20.28 18.19
C LEU A 35 42.18 18.97 18.92
N SER A 36 41.51 18.75 20.04
CA SER A 36 41.62 17.53 20.83
C SER A 36 40.27 16.79 20.79
N ALA A 37 40.30 15.54 20.34
CA ALA A 37 39.12 14.69 20.26
C ALA A 37 39.27 13.48 21.19
N GLN A 38 38.28 13.27 22.06
CA GLN A 38 38.16 12.08 22.90
C GLN A 38 36.98 11.26 22.39
N VAL A 39 37.21 9.99 22.11
CA VAL A 39 36.22 9.06 21.52
C VAL A 39 36.08 7.84 22.41
N THR A 40 34.88 7.55 22.84
CA THR A 40 34.57 6.33 23.56
C THR A 40 33.74 5.41 22.66
N VAL A 41 34.28 4.26 22.30
CA VAL A 41 33.65 3.29 21.43
C VAL A 41 32.86 2.26 22.26
N SER A 42 31.57 2.15 22.01
CA SER A 42 30.70 1.20 22.69
C SER A 42 30.80 -0.22 22.11
N LYS A 43 30.29 -1.22 22.84
CA LYS A 43 30.16 -2.61 22.33
C LYS A 43 29.28 -2.73 21.10
N SER A 44 28.44 -1.76 20.80
CA SER A 44 27.66 -1.71 19.55
C SER A 44 28.45 -1.19 18.36
N GLY A 45 29.66 -0.65 18.58
CA GLY A 45 30.44 0.03 17.56
C GLY A 45 30.08 1.49 17.33
N ALA A 46 29.08 2.01 18.05
CA ALA A 46 28.77 3.44 18.09
C ALA A 46 29.81 4.19 18.93
N SER A 47 30.04 5.45 18.62
CA SER A 47 31.13 6.25 19.24
C SER A 47 30.56 7.54 19.80
N ASP A 48 30.87 7.81 21.05
CA ASP A 48 30.63 9.10 21.69
C ASP A 48 31.88 9.94 21.58
N VAL A 49 31.78 11.11 20.97
CA VAL A 49 32.88 11.99 20.63
C VAL A 49 32.74 13.27 21.43
N THR A 50 33.79 13.66 22.11
CA THR A 50 33.95 14.97 22.77
C THR A 50 35.15 15.68 22.17
N VAL A 51 34.92 16.85 21.62
CA VAL A 51 35.95 17.65 20.97
C VAL A 51 36.14 18.95 21.72
N THR A 52 37.40 19.28 21.99
CA THR A 52 37.82 20.59 22.50
C THR A 52 38.66 21.27 21.43
N ALA A 53 38.16 22.36 20.90
CA ALA A 53 38.84 23.16 19.88
C ALA A 53 39.25 24.52 20.46
N LYS A 54 40.51 24.86 20.38
CA LYS A 54 41.05 26.21 20.66
C LYS A 54 41.20 26.92 19.33
N LEU A 55 40.42 27.97 19.13
CA LEU A 55 40.42 28.75 17.89
C LEU A 55 41.02 30.13 18.17
N SER A 56 41.85 30.60 17.25
CA SER A 56 42.33 31.97 17.22
C SER A 56 41.59 32.69 16.10
N PHE A 57 40.73 33.66 16.45
CA PHE A 57 39.91 34.40 15.51
C PHE A 57 40.59 35.71 15.12
N GLY A 58 40.61 35.95 13.81
CA GLY A 58 40.78 37.31 13.29
C GLY A 58 39.52 38.16 13.50
N GLU A 59 39.54 39.41 13.04
CA GLU A 59 38.41 40.29 13.21
C GLU A 59 37.22 39.89 12.33
N GLY A 60 36.00 39.96 12.88
CA GLY A 60 34.74 39.94 12.12
C GLY A 60 34.08 38.59 11.91
N VAL A 61 34.49 37.50 12.57
CA VAL A 61 33.82 36.19 12.44
C VAL A 61 32.58 36.16 13.34
N MET A 62 31.39 36.14 12.76
CA MET A 62 30.10 36.03 13.47
C MET A 62 29.55 34.63 13.51
N GLN A 63 30.00 33.78 12.61
CA GLN A 63 29.49 32.41 12.45
C GLN A 63 30.64 31.42 12.23
N LEU A 64 30.61 30.33 12.95
CA LEU A 64 31.54 29.22 12.83
C LEU A 64 30.83 27.96 12.37
N ASN A 65 31.33 27.31 11.32
CA ASN A 65 30.78 26.06 10.79
C ASN A 65 31.70 24.90 11.20
N ILE A 66 31.22 24.05 12.11
CA ILE A 66 31.97 22.92 12.62
C ILE A 66 31.47 21.63 11.98
N PRO A 67 32.28 20.90 11.23
CA PRO A 67 31.88 19.62 10.67
C PRO A 67 31.80 18.56 11.77
N LEU A 68 30.68 17.82 11.85
CA LEU A 68 30.51 16.75 12.84
C LEU A 68 30.56 15.35 12.22
N GLY A 69 30.06 15.18 11.00
CA GLY A 69 29.97 13.90 10.31
C GLY A 69 28.61 13.53 9.79
N LYS A 70 28.46 12.27 9.35
CA LYS A 70 27.20 11.73 8.85
C LYS A 70 26.38 11.13 9.98
N ASP A 71 25.04 11.28 9.90
CA ASP A 71 24.08 10.66 10.81
C ASP A 71 24.35 10.88 12.30
N VAL A 72 24.80 12.09 12.64
CA VAL A 72 25.19 12.50 14.00
C VAL A 72 23.95 12.68 14.88
N SER A 73 24.05 12.24 16.13
CA SER A 73 23.01 12.40 17.15
C SER A 73 23.58 12.97 18.46
N ASN A 74 22.68 13.34 19.39
CA ASN A 74 23.04 13.81 20.73
C ASN A 74 24.00 14.99 20.77
N VAL A 75 23.94 15.92 19.82
CA VAL A 75 24.82 17.07 19.74
C VAL A 75 24.60 18.00 20.92
N ARG A 76 25.68 18.38 21.62
CA ARG A 76 25.68 19.32 22.73
C ARG A 76 26.87 20.29 22.58
N LEU A 77 26.62 21.55 22.80
CA LEU A 77 27.63 22.62 22.87
C LEU A 77 27.36 23.43 24.12
N ALA A 78 28.40 23.72 24.89
CA ALA A 78 28.33 24.58 26.06
C ALA A 78 28.59 26.06 25.69
N GLY A 79 27.77 26.95 26.23
CA GLY A 79 28.06 28.39 26.22
C GLY A 79 27.61 29.19 25.00
N TYR A 80 27.17 28.57 23.91
CA TYR A 80 26.75 29.25 22.69
C TYR A 80 25.46 28.71 22.14
N SER A 81 24.70 29.55 21.43
CA SER A 81 23.56 29.12 20.63
C SER A 81 24.05 28.48 19.33
N TYR A 82 23.40 27.38 18.91
CA TYR A 82 23.80 26.68 17.70
C TYR A 82 22.58 26.19 16.90
N LYS A 83 22.82 25.94 15.62
CA LYS A 83 21.88 25.28 14.71
C LYS A 83 22.59 24.13 14.00
N LEU A 84 21.86 23.06 13.71
CA LEU A 84 22.36 21.94 12.90
C LEU A 84 21.89 22.13 11.46
N ARG A 85 22.82 21.99 10.52
CA ARG A 85 22.54 22.05 9.07
C ARG A 85 23.24 20.90 8.36
N GLN A 86 22.51 20.18 7.52
CA GLN A 86 23.09 19.12 6.70
C GLN A 86 23.41 19.66 5.30
N ARG A 87 24.66 19.41 4.85
CA ARG A 87 25.13 19.76 3.50
C ARG A 87 25.95 18.60 2.96
N SER A 88 25.60 18.12 1.76
CA SER A 88 26.31 17.00 1.09
C SER A 88 26.44 15.72 1.95
N GLY A 89 25.45 15.45 2.81
CA GLY A 89 25.46 14.29 3.70
C GLY A 89 26.25 14.46 5.01
N VAL A 90 26.94 15.58 5.19
CA VAL A 90 27.66 15.92 6.44
C VAL A 90 26.82 16.89 7.26
N THR A 91 26.72 16.65 8.56
CA THR A 91 26.06 17.53 9.52
C THR A 91 27.04 18.55 10.03
N TYR A 92 26.72 19.83 9.93
CA TYR A 92 27.47 20.95 10.43
C TYR A 92 26.81 21.54 11.67
N LEU A 93 27.58 21.81 12.68
CA LEU A 93 27.21 22.60 13.85
C LEU A 93 27.52 24.07 13.55
N ILE A 94 26.49 24.86 13.36
CA ILE A 94 26.62 26.30 13.08
C ILE A 94 26.50 27.04 14.40
N VAL A 95 27.59 27.59 14.86
CA VAL A 95 27.68 28.38 16.08
C VAL A 95 27.65 29.87 15.73
N THR A 96 26.74 30.61 16.32
CA THR A 96 26.60 32.07 16.09
C THR A 96 26.89 32.83 17.36
N ASN A 97 27.67 33.92 17.22
CA ASN A 97 27.92 34.88 18.29
C ASN A 97 27.58 36.28 17.75
N GLU A 98 26.54 36.92 18.29
CA GLU A 98 26.09 38.24 17.86
C GLU A 98 27.12 39.34 18.12
N ALA A 99 27.98 39.16 19.15
CA ALA A 99 29.09 40.08 19.45
C ALA A 99 30.33 39.83 18.58
N GLY A 100 30.31 38.78 17.72
CA GLY A 100 31.48 38.29 16.98
C GLY A 100 32.44 37.48 17.84
N PHE A 101 33.16 36.58 17.19
CA PHE A 101 34.26 35.84 17.83
C PHE A 101 35.54 36.67 17.69
N THR A 102 36.25 36.90 18.80
CA THR A 102 37.49 37.66 18.84
C THR A 102 38.52 36.99 19.75
N GLY A 103 39.80 37.11 19.40
CA GLY A 103 40.91 36.56 20.19
C GLY A 103 40.90 35.03 20.23
N THR A 104 41.42 34.46 21.31
CA THR A 104 41.45 32.98 21.46
C THR A 104 40.27 32.50 22.26
N GLN A 105 39.51 31.58 21.67
CA GLN A 105 38.29 30.97 22.26
C GLN A 105 38.46 29.48 22.36
N GLU A 106 37.94 28.88 23.43
CA GLU A 106 37.90 27.42 23.60
C GLU A 106 36.44 26.96 23.52
N LEU A 107 36.16 26.06 22.56
CA LEU A 107 34.86 25.48 22.33
C LEU A 107 34.90 23.98 22.64
N THR A 108 34.04 23.55 23.56
CA THR A 108 33.85 22.11 23.83
C THR A 108 32.47 21.67 23.40
N TYR A 109 32.44 20.68 22.53
CA TYR A 109 31.20 20.10 22.04
C TYR A 109 31.28 18.58 22.02
N SER A 110 30.12 17.93 22.16
CA SER A 110 30.01 16.47 22.12
C SER A 110 28.90 16.01 21.21
N TYR A 111 29.06 14.83 20.65
CA TYR A 111 28.08 14.20 19.77
C TYR A 111 28.28 12.68 19.71
N SER A 112 27.28 11.94 19.22
CA SER A 112 27.37 10.50 19.03
C SER A 112 27.35 10.17 17.53
N LEU A 113 28.28 9.29 17.11
CA LEU A 113 28.34 8.72 15.77
C LEU A 113 27.71 7.34 15.75
N PRO A 114 27.05 6.95 14.65
CA PRO A 114 26.50 5.61 14.49
C PRO A 114 27.59 4.55 14.45
N ALA A 115 27.21 3.28 14.62
CA ALA A 115 28.15 2.17 14.55
C ALA A 115 28.85 2.11 13.19
N SER A 116 30.19 2.17 13.20
CA SER A 116 31.04 2.10 12.02
C SER A 116 31.91 0.83 12.02
N VAL A 117 31.25 -0.33 12.17
CA VAL A 117 31.92 -1.64 12.20
C VAL A 117 31.45 -2.47 10.99
N SER A 118 32.40 -2.99 10.23
CA SER A 118 32.18 -3.92 9.14
C SER A 118 32.75 -5.30 9.45
N ARG A 119 32.17 -6.36 8.89
CA ARG A 119 32.67 -7.72 9.01
C ARG A 119 33.57 -8.04 7.81
N SER A 120 34.81 -8.47 8.08
CA SER A 120 35.77 -8.90 7.06
C SER A 120 36.29 -10.31 7.41
N GLY A 121 35.62 -11.34 6.91
CA GLY A 121 35.94 -12.74 7.24
C GLY A 121 35.79 -13.06 8.74
N ALA A 122 36.85 -13.47 9.40
CA ALA A 122 36.91 -13.77 10.84
C ALA A 122 37.20 -12.55 11.70
N GLN A 123 37.29 -11.36 11.14
CA GLN A 123 37.60 -10.11 11.86
C GLN A 123 36.44 -9.11 11.74
N GLN A 124 36.38 -8.18 12.68
CA GLN A 124 35.52 -7.00 12.67
C GLN A 124 36.42 -5.77 12.50
N ARG A 125 36.13 -4.94 11.50
CA ARG A 125 36.88 -3.73 11.18
C ARG A 125 36.09 -2.52 11.63
N TYR A 126 36.65 -1.75 12.53
CA TYR A 126 36.13 -0.46 12.98
C TYR A 126 36.77 0.65 12.15
N ARG A 127 35.98 1.60 11.65
CA ARG A 127 36.48 2.78 10.90
C ARG A 127 35.98 4.05 11.59
N LEU A 128 36.89 4.99 11.78
CA LEU A 128 36.60 6.31 12.36
C LEU A 128 37.22 7.40 11.48
N THR A 129 36.40 8.35 11.05
CA THR A 129 36.87 9.54 10.30
C THR A 129 36.61 10.77 11.15
N LEU A 130 37.67 11.53 11.50
CA LEU A 130 37.58 12.76 12.26
C LEU A 130 38.62 13.78 11.77
N PRO A 131 38.25 15.06 11.62
CA PRO A 131 36.89 15.57 11.55
C PRO A 131 36.23 15.20 10.19
N GLU A 132 35.09 14.52 10.19
CA GLU A 132 34.43 14.14 8.95
C GLU A 132 33.88 15.39 8.23
N GLY A 133 34.36 15.63 7.00
CA GLY A 133 34.04 16.84 6.21
C GLY A 133 35.14 17.91 6.30
N GLY A 134 36.12 17.73 7.17
CA GLY A 134 37.26 18.64 7.34
C GLY A 134 36.88 20.03 7.91
N TRP A 135 37.78 20.64 8.64
CA TRP A 135 37.62 22.03 9.10
C TRP A 135 37.89 23.02 7.96
N GLU A 136 37.17 24.11 7.92
CA GLU A 136 37.41 25.22 6.96
C GLU A 136 38.74 25.95 7.24
N TYR A 137 39.34 25.71 8.43
CA TYR A 137 40.54 26.37 8.88
C TYR A 137 41.65 25.35 9.11
N ARG A 138 42.91 25.80 8.94
CA ARG A 138 44.08 25.03 9.24
C ARG A 138 44.14 24.67 10.72
N VAL A 139 44.46 23.40 11.07
CA VAL A 139 44.59 22.92 12.44
C VAL A 139 46.09 22.76 12.78
N ARG A 140 46.64 23.59 13.68
CA ARG A 140 48.04 23.54 14.02
C ARG A 140 48.46 22.27 14.75
N SER A 141 47.62 21.81 15.68
CA SER A 141 47.87 20.61 16.46
C SER A 141 46.61 19.80 16.57
N TYR A 142 46.67 18.52 16.22
CA TYR A 142 45.59 17.58 16.37
C TYR A 142 45.99 16.47 17.34
N ALA A 143 45.08 16.17 18.29
CA ALA A 143 45.24 15.08 19.24
C ALA A 143 43.96 14.23 19.26
N LEU A 144 44.08 12.93 19.18
CA LEU A 144 42.98 11.98 19.23
C LEU A 144 43.25 10.93 20.31
N GLU A 145 42.27 10.71 21.16
CA GLU A 145 42.25 9.64 22.14
C GLU A 145 41.02 8.78 21.90
N VAL A 146 41.19 7.46 21.75
CA VAL A 146 40.10 6.52 21.49
C VAL A 146 40.15 5.38 22.49
N ASP A 147 39.06 5.22 23.25
CA ASP A 147 38.86 4.10 24.17
C ASP A 147 37.98 3.04 23.53
N PHE A 148 38.52 1.83 23.39
CA PHE A 148 37.81 0.68 22.80
C PHE A 148 37.27 -0.27 23.88
N PRO A 149 36.20 -1.04 23.58
CA PRO A 149 35.63 -2.03 24.50
C PRO A 149 36.46 -3.31 24.65
N ALA A 150 37.59 -3.45 23.92
CA ALA A 150 38.47 -4.59 23.93
C ALA A 150 39.92 -4.16 23.67
N GLU A 151 40.87 -5.02 24.01
CA GLU A 151 42.31 -4.77 23.79
C GLU A 151 42.64 -4.68 22.30
N ILE A 152 43.55 -3.76 21.99
CA ILE A 152 44.03 -3.49 20.65
C ILE A 152 45.21 -4.45 20.36
N SER A 153 44.94 -5.45 19.52
CA SER A 153 45.95 -6.44 19.11
C SER A 153 46.54 -6.19 17.72
N ALA A 154 45.86 -5.39 16.89
CA ALA A 154 46.28 -5.10 15.53
C ALA A 154 46.86 -3.68 15.41
N ARG A 155 47.75 -3.48 14.44
CA ARG A 155 48.22 -2.13 14.11
C ARG A 155 47.09 -1.35 13.42
N PRO A 156 46.80 -0.11 13.86
CA PRO A 156 45.86 0.76 13.16
C PRO A 156 46.43 1.18 11.80
N SER A 157 45.60 1.21 10.79
CA SER A 157 45.89 1.85 9.50
C SER A 157 45.27 3.25 9.47
N TRP A 158 45.98 4.17 8.84
CA TRP A 158 45.59 5.57 8.75
C TRP A 158 45.62 6.05 7.32
N THR A 159 44.68 6.92 7.00
CA THR A 159 44.65 7.68 5.76
C THR A 159 44.39 9.13 6.11
N SER A 160 45.09 10.06 5.47
CA SER A 160 44.94 11.50 5.64
C SER A 160 44.85 12.16 4.28
N GLY A 161 44.19 13.29 4.22
CA GLY A 161 44.10 14.12 3.03
C GLY A 161 42.68 14.30 2.51
N TRP A 162 42.57 14.86 1.31
CA TRP A 162 41.35 14.98 0.57
C TRP A 162 41.08 13.64 -0.12
N TYR A 163 40.03 12.96 0.17
CA TYR A 163 39.66 11.68 -0.48
C TYR A 163 40.46 10.44 -0.06
N ASP A 164 40.80 10.30 1.23
CA ASP A 164 41.47 9.11 1.79
C ASP A 164 42.84 8.80 1.14
N ASP A 165 43.61 9.80 0.73
CA ASP A 165 44.98 9.60 0.28
C ASP A 165 45.85 9.07 1.44
N VAL A 166 46.59 8.00 1.16
CA VAL A 166 47.40 7.31 2.18
C VAL A 166 48.67 8.12 2.48
N ILE A 167 48.67 8.77 3.64
CA ILE A 167 49.84 9.47 4.15
C ILE A 167 50.21 8.89 5.54
N ASP A 168 51.15 7.96 5.58
CA ASP A 168 51.54 7.24 6.82
C ASP A 168 52.27 8.10 7.86
N ASN A 169 52.70 9.32 7.52
CA ASN A 169 53.68 10.08 8.31
C ASN A 169 53.08 11.23 9.14
N TYR A 170 51.74 11.43 9.14
CA TYR A 170 51.17 12.59 9.82
C TYR A 170 50.87 12.40 11.31
N LEU A 171 50.77 11.16 11.80
CA LEU A 171 50.38 10.88 13.17
C LEU A 171 51.37 10.00 13.88
N THR A 172 51.78 10.42 15.08
CA THR A 172 52.44 9.55 16.04
C THR A 172 51.40 8.81 16.86
N ILE A 173 51.44 7.48 16.83
CA ILE A 173 50.41 6.63 17.42
C ILE A 173 51.00 5.80 18.55
N HIS A 174 50.31 5.79 19.68
CA HIS A 174 50.60 4.92 20.81
C HIS A 174 49.35 4.12 21.17
N THR A 175 49.50 2.82 21.36
CA THR A 175 48.43 1.93 21.80
C THR A 175 48.81 1.28 23.12
N VAL A 176 47.94 1.40 24.13
CA VAL A 176 48.14 0.80 25.45
C VAL A 176 46.86 0.13 25.90
N GLY A 177 46.83 -1.20 25.89
CA GLY A 177 45.63 -1.96 26.25
C GLY A 177 44.43 -1.66 25.36
N THR A 178 43.39 -1.04 25.89
CA THR A 178 42.17 -0.64 25.17
C THR A 178 42.24 0.77 24.62
N ARG A 179 43.27 1.55 24.93
CA ARG A 179 43.39 2.96 24.60
C ARG A 179 44.35 3.18 23.44
N LEU A 180 43.95 4.02 22.52
CA LEU A 180 44.75 4.51 21.41
C LEU A 180 44.87 6.02 21.53
N THR A 181 46.10 6.53 21.48
CA THR A 181 46.39 7.96 21.40
C THR A 181 47.15 8.26 20.11
N ALA A 182 46.74 9.33 19.44
CA ALA A 182 47.38 9.79 18.22
C ALA A 182 47.57 11.31 18.26
N THR A 183 48.74 11.78 17.84
CA THR A 183 49.06 13.22 17.77
C THR A 183 49.64 13.55 16.41
N SER A 184 49.25 14.70 15.86
CA SER A 184 49.77 15.15 14.57
C SER A 184 51.20 15.63 14.71
N VAL A 185 52.05 15.24 13.77
CA VAL A 185 53.44 15.71 13.67
C VAL A 185 53.51 17.03 12.91
N GLN A 186 52.61 17.22 11.97
CA GLN A 186 52.48 18.41 11.15
C GLN A 186 51.08 19.01 11.27
N PRO A 187 50.89 20.31 11.03
CA PRO A 187 49.58 20.91 10.98
C PRO A 187 48.70 20.27 9.90
N LEU A 188 47.41 20.07 10.21
CA LEU A 188 46.43 19.66 9.20
C LEU A 188 46.04 20.84 8.33
N LEU A 189 45.92 20.61 7.04
CA LEU A 189 45.46 21.61 6.09
C LEU A 189 43.96 21.86 6.25
N ASP A 190 43.46 22.92 5.64
CA ASP A 190 42.04 23.17 5.51
C ASP A 190 41.34 22.01 4.78
N HIS A 191 40.15 21.62 5.28
CA HIS A 191 39.35 20.48 4.82
C HIS A 191 40.06 19.10 4.87
N GLU A 192 41.18 18.98 5.53
CA GLU A 192 41.83 17.69 5.69
C GLU A 192 41.09 16.79 6.69
N VAL A 193 40.89 15.53 6.30
CA VAL A 193 40.24 14.50 7.11
C VAL A 193 41.25 13.40 7.46
N ILE A 194 41.09 12.82 8.65
CA ILE A 194 41.87 11.68 9.09
C ILE A 194 40.94 10.50 9.30
N THR A 195 41.23 9.42 8.62
CA THR A 195 40.49 8.16 8.74
C THR A 195 41.37 7.10 9.39
N MET A 196 40.86 6.50 10.45
CA MET A 196 41.47 5.38 11.14
C MET A 196 40.69 4.09 10.86
N GLU A 197 41.38 3.02 10.54
CA GLU A 197 40.81 1.68 10.51
C GLU A 197 41.59 0.75 11.48
N LEU A 198 40.83 -0.02 12.27
CA LEU A 198 41.40 -0.95 13.25
C LEU A 198 40.63 -2.28 13.21
N SER A 199 41.36 -3.39 13.16
CA SER A 199 40.77 -4.73 13.11
C SER A 199 40.74 -5.38 14.49
N PHE A 200 39.60 -5.98 14.82
CA PHE A 200 39.38 -6.71 16.07
C PHE A 200 38.93 -8.16 15.78
N PRO A 201 39.10 -9.08 16.72
CA PRO A 201 38.56 -10.43 16.62
C PRO A 201 37.02 -10.43 16.46
N ALA A 202 36.48 -11.47 15.80
CA ALA A 202 35.06 -11.63 15.69
C ALA A 202 34.36 -11.73 17.06
N GLY A 203 33.24 -11.02 17.24
CA GLY A 203 32.49 -10.98 18.50
C GLY A 203 32.90 -9.85 19.47
N THR A 204 33.91 -9.04 19.14
CA THR A 204 34.27 -7.83 19.92
C THR A 204 33.12 -6.82 19.94
N PHE A 205 32.52 -6.58 18.78
CA PHE A 205 31.39 -5.68 18.65
C PHE A 205 30.08 -6.48 18.42
N ARG A 206 29.03 -6.05 19.10
CA ARG A 206 27.65 -6.52 18.85
C ARG A 206 27.13 -5.80 17.62
N MET A 207 27.32 -6.38 16.45
CA MET A 207 26.77 -5.81 15.22
C MET A 207 25.24 -5.89 15.29
N SER A 208 24.58 -4.77 15.46
CA SER A 208 23.16 -4.67 15.11
C SER A 208 23.07 -4.82 13.59
N THR A 209 22.21 -5.68 13.13
CA THR A 209 21.94 -5.80 11.68
C THR A 209 21.55 -4.42 11.16
N PRO A 210 22.31 -3.77 10.27
CA PRO A 210 21.96 -2.44 9.82
C PRO A 210 20.58 -2.47 9.15
N PRO A 211 19.77 -1.40 9.30
CA PRO A 211 18.50 -1.31 8.61
C PRO A 211 18.74 -1.51 7.10
N GLY A 212 17.97 -2.40 6.51
CA GLY A 212 18.06 -2.68 5.07
C GLY A 212 18.89 -3.90 4.66
N THR A 213 19.52 -4.66 5.56
CA THR A 213 20.26 -5.90 5.20
C THR A 213 19.36 -6.99 4.59
N MET A 214 18.10 -7.05 4.95
CA MET A 214 17.13 -7.99 4.36
C MET A 214 16.59 -7.53 2.99
N GLN A 215 16.84 -6.30 2.60
CA GLN A 215 16.31 -5.68 1.39
C GLN A 215 16.54 -6.49 0.10
N PRO A 216 17.77 -6.98 -0.23
CA PRO A 216 17.99 -7.70 -1.48
C PRO A 216 17.21 -9.02 -1.50
N VAL A 217 17.17 -9.76 -0.38
CA VAL A 217 16.45 -11.04 -0.29
C VAL A 217 14.95 -10.83 -0.43
N LEU A 218 14.37 -9.88 0.31
CA LEU A 218 12.94 -9.58 0.25
C LEU A 218 12.53 -9.07 -1.14
N ARG A 219 13.38 -8.30 -1.81
CA ARG A 219 13.14 -7.85 -3.18
C ARG A 219 13.08 -9.02 -4.16
N VAL A 220 14.01 -9.96 -4.07
CA VAL A 220 14.01 -11.17 -4.89
C VAL A 220 12.75 -12.00 -4.61
N LEU A 221 12.38 -12.20 -3.34
CA LEU A 221 11.14 -12.90 -2.98
C LEU A 221 9.89 -12.23 -3.54
N PHE A 222 9.81 -10.89 -3.51
CA PHE A 222 8.72 -10.15 -4.14
C PHE A 222 8.59 -10.47 -5.63
N TYR A 223 9.70 -10.42 -6.38
CA TYR A 223 9.68 -10.74 -7.81
C TYR A 223 9.34 -12.21 -8.07
N ILE A 224 9.78 -13.11 -7.22
CA ILE A 224 9.42 -14.54 -7.30
C ILE A 224 7.90 -14.70 -7.13
N PHE A 225 7.28 -14.10 -6.10
CA PHE A 225 5.84 -14.19 -5.91
C PHE A 225 5.06 -13.51 -7.02
N ALA A 226 5.52 -12.38 -7.53
CA ALA A 226 4.91 -11.71 -8.69
C ALA A 226 5.00 -12.58 -9.96
N ALA A 227 6.14 -13.20 -10.22
CA ALA A 227 6.32 -14.13 -11.34
C ALA A 227 5.45 -15.39 -11.19
N LEU A 228 5.39 -15.97 -9.98
CA LEU A 228 4.52 -17.11 -9.68
C LEU A 228 3.04 -16.76 -9.85
N ALA A 229 2.62 -15.57 -9.44
CA ALA A 229 1.27 -15.09 -9.65
C ALA A 229 0.93 -14.95 -11.14
N ALA A 230 1.83 -14.36 -11.93
CA ALA A 230 1.68 -14.24 -13.38
C ALA A 230 1.65 -15.62 -14.07
N LEU A 231 2.57 -16.51 -13.70
CA LEU A 231 2.65 -17.87 -14.22
C LEU A 231 1.40 -18.68 -13.86
N TYR A 232 0.95 -18.61 -12.59
CA TYR A 232 -0.26 -19.29 -12.15
C TYR A 232 -1.50 -18.80 -12.90
N TRP A 233 -1.62 -17.48 -13.09
CA TRP A 233 -2.69 -16.91 -13.90
C TRP A 233 -2.65 -17.44 -15.33
N PHE A 234 -1.48 -17.40 -15.96
CA PHE A 234 -1.30 -17.86 -17.34
C PHE A 234 -1.64 -19.35 -17.51
N LEU A 235 -1.12 -20.21 -16.63
CA LEU A 235 -1.28 -21.66 -16.74
C LEU A 235 -2.65 -22.16 -16.27
N ARG A 236 -3.28 -21.52 -15.28
CA ARG A 236 -4.46 -22.06 -14.59
C ARG A 236 -5.72 -21.23 -14.69
N LEU A 237 -5.58 -19.92 -14.86
CA LEU A 237 -6.73 -19.00 -14.82
C LEU A 237 -7.00 -18.29 -16.15
N ARG A 238 -6.03 -18.22 -17.05
CA ARG A 238 -6.19 -17.52 -18.32
C ARG A 238 -7.30 -18.16 -19.16
N GLY A 239 -8.27 -17.33 -19.56
CA GLY A 239 -9.34 -17.65 -20.48
C GLY A 239 -9.69 -16.45 -21.35
N SER A 240 -10.23 -16.66 -22.55
CA SER A 240 -10.70 -15.60 -23.44
C SER A 240 -12.20 -15.74 -23.66
N VAL A 241 -12.93 -14.62 -23.69
CA VAL A 241 -14.40 -14.63 -23.92
C VAL A 241 -14.74 -14.58 -25.41
N GLY A 242 -13.82 -14.20 -26.26
CA GLY A 242 -14.07 -13.95 -27.69
C GLY A 242 -14.98 -12.73 -27.92
N GLN A 243 -15.54 -12.60 -29.12
CA GLN A 243 -16.46 -11.50 -29.44
C GLN A 243 -17.81 -11.69 -28.74
N ILE A 244 -18.33 -10.59 -28.17
CA ILE A 244 -19.60 -10.54 -27.46
C ILE A 244 -20.58 -9.73 -28.32
N ALA A 245 -21.60 -10.40 -28.87
CA ALA A 245 -22.71 -9.74 -29.54
C ALA A 245 -23.83 -9.39 -28.53
N PRO A 246 -24.54 -8.27 -28.68
CA PRO A 246 -25.75 -7.99 -27.91
C PRO A 246 -26.77 -9.13 -28.09
N CYS A 247 -27.44 -9.54 -27.00
CA CYS A 247 -28.40 -10.61 -27.00
C CYS A 247 -29.63 -10.18 -26.16
N PRO A 248 -30.85 -10.14 -26.71
CA PRO A 248 -32.03 -9.67 -26.00
C PRO A 248 -32.60 -10.67 -25.00
N THR A 249 -32.15 -11.93 -25.03
CA THR A 249 -32.69 -13.01 -24.20
C THR A 249 -31.63 -13.67 -23.32
N ALA A 250 -32.02 -14.02 -22.09
CA ALA A 250 -31.17 -14.75 -21.17
C ALA A 250 -31.02 -16.25 -21.52
N GLY A 251 -31.92 -16.80 -22.28
CA GLY A 251 -32.06 -18.24 -22.56
C GLY A 251 -33.02 -18.92 -21.57
N ALA A 252 -33.71 -19.96 -22.03
CA ALA A 252 -34.77 -20.62 -21.26
C ALA A 252 -34.31 -21.30 -19.97
N GLU A 253 -33.06 -21.80 -19.96
CA GLU A 253 -32.48 -22.49 -18.80
C GLU A 253 -31.77 -21.54 -17.82
N GLU A 254 -31.68 -20.24 -18.15
CA GLU A 254 -30.93 -19.29 -17.36
C GLU A 254 -31.77 -18.80 -16.17
N THR A 255 -31.15 -18.77 -14.98
CA THR A 255 -31.73 -18.13 -13.81
C THR A 255 -31.00 -16.85 -13.48
N ALA A 256 -31.75 -15.80 -13.11
CA ALA A 256 -31.13 -14.52 -12.75
C ALA A 256 -30.13 -14.66 -11.60
N GLY A 257 -30.46 -15.44 -10.58
CA GLY A 257 -29.56 -15.70 -9.45
C GLY A 257 -28.27 -16.41 -9.83
N ALA A 258 -28.25 -17.11 -10.97
CA ALA A 258 -27.08 -17.84 -11.45
C ALA A 258 -26.06 -16.96 -12.21
N CYS A 259 -26.45 -15.75 -12.62
CA CYS A 259 -25.59 -14.91 -13.47
C CYS A 259 -24.20 -14.67 -12.88
N VAL A 260 -24.11 -14.30 -11.60
CA VAL A 260 -22.81 -14.08 -10.93
C VAL A 260 -22.00 -15.36 -10.81
N THR A 261 -22.63 -16.51 -10.54
CA THR A 261 -21.95 -17.80 -10.49
C THR A 261 -21.40 -18.17 -11.86
N ARG A 262 -22.18 -17.96 -12.90
CA ARG A 262 -21.81 -18.30 -14.28
C ARG A 262 -20.73 -17.38 -14.85
N LEU A 263 -20.71 -16.10 -14.42
CA LEU A 263 -19.69 -15.14 -14.84
C LEU A 263 -18.43 -15.19 -14.00
N TYR A 264 -18.57 -15.32 -12.68
CA TYR A 264 -17.47 -15.07 -11.75
C TYR A 264 -17.20 -16.21 -10.76
N GLY A 265 -18.02 -17.27 -10.78
CA GLY A 265 -17.93 -18.37 -9.83
C GLY A 265 -18.36 -18.01 -8.40
N ASP A 266 -18.98 -16.85 -8.20
CA ASP A 266 -19.51 -16.41 -6.90
C ASP A 266 -20.76 -17.22 -6.49
N ARG A 267 -21.23 -17.02 -5.26
CA ARG A 267 -22.51 -17.60 -4.81
C ARG A 267 -23.64 -16.98 -5.63
N PRO A 268 -24.73 -17.72 -5.90
CA PRO A 268 -25.94 -17.17 -6.50
C PRO A 268 -26.45 -15.97 -5.71
N ASP A 269 -27.01 -14.99 -6.41
CA ASP A 269 -27.69 -13.86 -5.81
C ASP A 269 -29.08 -14.29 -5.34
N PRO A 270 -29.36 -14.33 -4.00
CA PRO A 270 -30.65 -14.77 -3.47
C PRO A 270 -31.81 -13.88 -3.91
N ALA A 271 -31.60 -12.55 -3.94
CA ALA A 271 -32.62 -11.59 -4.28
C ALA A 271 -33.07 -11.75 -5.75
N ALA A 272 -32.08 -11.86 -6.65
CA ALA A 272 -32.36 -12.10 -8.06
C ALA A 272 -33.04 -13.48 -8.31
N LEU A 273 -32.66 -14.49 -7.51
CA LEU A 273 -33.31 -15.81 -7.60
C LEU A 273 -34.78 -15.76 -7.19
N LEU A 274 -35.10 -15.07 -6.07
CA LEU A 274 -36.48 -14.89 -5.61
C LEU A 274 -37.32 -14.09 -6.59
N ALA A 275 -36.80 -13.00 -7.14
CA ALA A 275 -37.48 -12.22 -8.17
C ALA A 275 -37.71 -13.01 -9.45
N HIS A 276 -36.76 -13.85 -9.85
CA HIS A 276 -36.90 -14.74 -10.98
C HIS A 276 -38.03 -15.79 -10.75
N TRP A 277 -38.10 -16.36 -9.55
CA TRP A 277 -39.17 -17.27 -9.17
C TRP A 277 -40.53 -16.55 -9.10
N GLY A 278 -40.54 -15.27 -8.68
CA GLY A 278 -41.75 -14.44 -8.76
C GLY A 278 -42.24 -14.25 -10.19
N ASN A 279 -41.35 -13.93 -11.13
CA ASN A 279 -41.66 -13.82 -12.55
C ASN A 279 -42.21 -15.11 -13.17
N LEU A 280 -41.85 -16.25 -12.60
CA LEU A 280 -42.36 -17.56 -13.05
C LEU A 280 -43.66 -17.98 -12.34
N GLY A 281 -44.17 -17.17 -11.41
CA GLY A 281 -45.39 -17.43 -10.69
C GLY A 281 -45.29 -18.39 -9.49
N TYR A 282 -44.08 -18.82 -9.09
CA TYR A 282 -43.91 -19.73 -7.96
C TYR A 282 -44.17 -19.06 -6.60
N LEU A 283 -43.84 -17.76 -6.48
CA LEU A 283 -44.02 -17.01 -5.24
C LEU A 283 -44.34 -15.54 -5.46
N CYS A 284 -44.92 -14.90 -4.43
CA CYS A 284 -45.05 -13.45 -4.32
C CYS A 284 -44.21 -12.93 -3.17
N ILE A 285 -43.65 -11.71 -3.32
CA ILE A 285 -42.93 -10.97 -2.29
C ILE A 285 -43.89 -9.94 -1.71
N LEU A 286 -44.23 -10.09 -0.44
CA LEU A 286 -45.13 -9.21 0.30
C LEU A 286 -44.28 -8.26 1.17
N ARG A 287 -44.43 -6.95 0.96
CA ARG A 287 -43.87 -5.94 1.85
C ARG A 287 -44.97 -5.40 2.74
N THR A 288 -44.87 -5.61 4.04
CA THR A 288 -45.85 -5.12 5.01
C THR A 288 -45.60 -3.63 5.32
N SER A 289 -46.63 -2.94 5.83
CA SER A 289 -46.54 -1.53 6.26
C SER A 289 -45.43 -1.26 7.27
N GLY A 290 -45.02 -2.26 8.07
CA GLY A 290 -43.88 -2.22 8.96
C GLY A 290 -42.51 -2.50 8.31
N GLY A 291 -42.42 -2.55 6.98
CA GLY A 291 -41.16 -2.79 6.24
C GLY A 291 -40.65 -4.23 6.28
N ARG A 292 -41.38 -5.17 6.90
CA ARG A 292 -41.02 -6.59 6.90
C ARG A 292 -41.36 -7.23 5.56
N ILE A 293 -40.48 -8.13 5.11
CA ILE A 293 -40.70 -8.87 3.87
C ILE A 293 -41.08 -10.31 4.18
N ARG A 294 -42.10 -10.77 3.52
CA ARG A 294 -42.64 -12.13 3.61
C ARG A 294 -42.73 -12.71 2.21
N LEU A 295 -42.30 -13.93 2.03
CA LEU A 295 -42.50 -14.71 0.83
C LEU A 295 -43.78 -15.52 0.98
N GLN A 296 -44.61 -15.53 -0.04
CA GLN A 296 -45.83 -16.36 -0.11
C GLN A 296 -45.73 -17.28 -1.31
N ARG A 297 -45.83 -18.58 -1.08
CA ARG A 297 -45.88 -19.60 -2.12
C ARG A 297 -47.17 -19.45 -2.89
N GLN A 298 -47.08 -19.45 -4.22
CA GLN A 298 -48.24 -19.43 -5.11
C GLN A 298 -48.44 -20.78 -5.78
N MET A 299 -47.36 -21.44 -6.16
CA MET A 299 -47.35 -22.68 -6.88
C MET A 299 -46.17 -23.54 -6.48
N ASP A 300 -46.32 -24.87 -6.53
CA ASP A 300 -45.20 -25.78 -6.29
C ASP A 300 -44.26 -25.86 -7.49
N MET A 301 -42.99 -26.01 -7.20
CA MET A 301 -41.96 -26.09 -8.22
C MET A 301 -41.85 -27.51 -8.77
N GLY A 302 -42.14 -27.69 -10.03
CA GLY A 302 -42.15 -28.98 -10.72
C GLY A 302 -40.80 -29.45 -11.24
N ASN A 303 -40.83 -30.49 -12.08
CA ASN A 303 -39.62 -31.12 -12.62
C ASN A 303 -38.91 -30.29 -13.73
N GLU A 304 -39.52 -29.20 -14.17
CA GLU A 304 -38.92 -28.22 -15.09
C GLU A 304 -37.73 -27.46 -14.48
N ARG A 305 -37.59 -27.53 -13.16
CA ARG A 305 -36.49 -26.92 -12.42
C ARG A 305 -35.50 -27.94 -11.90
N SER A 306 -34.27 -27.47 -11.71
CA SER A 306 -33.18 -28.33 -11.20
C SER A 306 -33.53 -28.88 -9.82
N ALA A 307 -33.08 -30.11 -9.53
CA ALA A 307 -33.31 -30.75 -8.23
C ALA A 307 -32.74 -29.91 -7.05
N ALA A 308 -31.70 -29.09 -7.28
CA ALA A 308 -31.17 -28.21 -6.28
C ALA A 308 -32.07 -26.99 -6.02
N GLU A 309 -32.67 -26.40 -7.07
CA GLU A 309 -33.67 -25.32 -6.94
C GLU A 309 -34.91 -25.81 -6.18
N ARG A 310 -35.43 -26.95 -6.58
CA ARG A 310 -36.61 -27.56 -5.91
C ARG A 310 -36.33 -27.81 -4.43
N ARG A 311 -35.20 -28.40 -4.09
CA ARG A 311 -34.81 -28.61 -2.67
C ARG A 311 -34.74 -27.30 -1.90
N LEU A 312 -34.15 -26.26 -2.47
CA LEU A 312 -34.09 -24.94 -1.85
C LEU A 312 -35.49 -24.35 -1.66
N PHE A 313 -36.34 -24.40 -2.69
CA PHE A 313 -37.72 -23.90 -2.63
C PHE A 313 -38.52 -24.61 -1.54
N HIS A 314 -38.50 -25.95 -1.50
CA HIS A 314 -39.19 -26.74 -0.47
C HIS A 314 -38.62 -26.46 0.93
N ALA A 315 -37.32 -26.23 1.06
CA ALA A 315 -36.71 -25.88 2.37
C ALA A 315 -37.20 -24.52 2.89
N LEU A 316 -37.43 -23.54 2.00
CA LEU A 316 -37.98 -22.24 2.37
C LEU A 316 -39.43 -22.32 2.88
N PHE A 317 -40.22 -23.17 2.26
CA PHE A 317 -41.65 -23.33 2.58
C PHE A 317 -41.99 -24.59 3.40
N ARG A 318 -40.98 -25.13 4.10
CA ARG A 318 -41.15 -26.34 4.92
C ARG A 318 -42.20 -26.18 6.04
N SER A 319 -42.36 -24.96 6.56
CA SER A 319 -43.29 -24.64 7.66
C SER A 319 -44.66 -24.17 7.19
N GLY A 320 -44.95 -24.19 5.88
CA GLY A 320 -46.20 -23.72 5.29
C GLY A 320 -45.99 -22.80 4.09
N ASP A 321 -47.07 -22.18 3.61
CA ASP A 321 -47.07 -21.35 2.38
C ASP A 321 -46.44 -19.96 2.57
N ARG A 322 -46.03 -19.62 3.78
CA ARG A 322 -45.44 -18.32 4.09
C ARG A 322 -44.10 -18.48 4.75
N CYS A 323 -43.12 -17.64 4.33
CA CYS A 323 -41.78 -17.60 4.88
C CYS A 323 -41.38 -16.16 5.17
N ASP A 324 -41.04 -15.85 6.44
CA ASP A 324 -40.55 -14.54 6.82
C ASP A 324 -39.07 -14.42 6.48
N VAL A 325 -38.73 -13.40 5.68
CA VAL A 325 -37.35 -13.10 5.31
C VAL A 325 -36.59 -12.59 6.53
N GLY A 326 -35.41 -13.17 6.78
CA GLY A 326 -34.61 -12.86 7.98
C GLY A 326 -34.82 -13.84 9.13
N SER A 327 -35.79 -14.79 9.03
CA SER A 327 -35.90 -15.89 9.99
C SER A 327 -34.65 -16.80 9.96
N ALA A 328 -34.37 -17.50 11.06
CA ALA A 328 -33.26 -18.46 11.10
C ALA A 328 -33.42 -19.57 10.07
N ALA A 329 -34.67 -20.04 9.86
CA ALA A 329 -34.99 -21.05 8.86
C ALA A 329 -34.71 -20.56 7.42
N TYR A 330 -35.11 -19.31 7.10
CA TYR A 330 -34.83 -18.69 5.81
C TYR A 330 -33.30 -18.61 5.55
N ARG A 331 -32.53 -18.12 6.54
CA ARG A 331 -31.07 -17.98 6.41
C ARG A 331 -30.38 -19.32 6.17
N ALA A 332 -30.72 -20.34 6.97
CA ALA A 332 -30.15 -21.68 6.83
C ALA A 332 -30.49 -22.32 5.48
N ALA A 333 -31.74 -22.20 5.03
CA ALA A 333 -32.18 -22.71 3.73
C ALA A 333 -31.46 -22.01 2.56
N MET A 334 -31.37 -20.66 2.59
CA MET A 334 -30.68 -19.89 1.54
C MET A 334 -29.18 -20.16 1.49
N GLU A 335 -28.51 -20.24 2.64
CA GLU A 335 -27.08 -20.49 2.69
C GLU A 335 -26.73 -21.88 2.14
N SER A 336 -27.40 -22.92 2.60
CA SER A 336 -27.18 -24.29 2.15
C SER A 336 -27.61 -24.50 0.70
N GLY A 337 -28.76 -23.95 0.30
CA GLY A 337 -29.29 -24.08 -1.05
C GLY A 337 -28.45 -23.34 -2.10
N CYS A 338 -28.04 -22.11 -1.83
CA CYS A 338 -27.15 -21.35 -2.74
C CYS A 338 -25.78 -22.01 -2.85
N ALA A 339 -25.26 -22.61 -1.79
CA ALA A 339 -24.01 -23.38 -1.86
C ALA A 339 -24.15 -24.62 -2.76
N ALA A 340 -25.26 -25.37 -2.63
CA ALA A 340 -25.54 -26.53 -3.47
C ALA A 340 -25.74 -26.16 -4.95
N LEU A 341 -26.46 -25.06 -5.24
CA LEU A 341 -26.64 -24.53 -6.60
C LEU A 341 -25.30 -24.17 -7.22
N ARG A 342 -24.47 -23.42 -6.47
CA ARG A 342 -23.12 -23.05 -6.94
C ARG A 342 -22.29 -24.28 -7.29
N ALA A 343 -22.25 -25.28 -6.42
CA ALA A 343 -21.48 -26.50 -6.65
C ALA A 343 -21.93 -27.21 -7.94
N GLY A 344 -23.23 -27.34 -8.16
CA GLY A 344 -23.79 -27.95 -9.37
C GLY A 344 -23.43 -27.22 -10.66
N TRP A 345 -23.44 -25.89 -10.63
CA TRP A 345 -23.09 -25.07 -11.82
C TRP A 345 -21.59 -25.01 -12.07
N MET A 346 -20.75 -24.96 -11.04
CA MET A 346 -19.31 -24.89 -11.19
C MET A 346 -18.73 -26.08 -11.96
N HIS A 347 -19.22 -27.28 -11.69
CA HIS A 347 -18.77 -28.49 -12.40
C HIS A 347 -19.07 -28.50 -13.91
N ARG A 348 -20.15 -27.84 -14.33
CA ARG A 348 -20.54 -27.77 -15.75
C ARG A 348 -19.84 -26.63 -16.49
N LEU A 349 -19.61 -25.50 -15.81
CA LEU A 349 -19.16 -24.26 -16.44
C LEU A 349 -17.65 -24.09 -16.42
N PHE A 350 -16.97 -24.66 -15.44
CA PHE A 350 -15.53 -24.56 -15.28
C PHE A 350 -14.86 -25.93 -15.45
N ARG A 351 -13.69 -25.91 -16.07
CA ARG A 351 -12.89 -27.13 -16.29
C ARG A 351 -12.34 -27.62 -14.95
N LYS A 352 -12.16 -28.93 -14.81
CA LYS A 352 -11.56 -29.54 -13.60
C LYS A 352 -10.13 -29.09 -13.35
N ASP A 353 -9.39 -28.77 -14.42
CA ASP A 353 -8.03 -28.24 -14.36
C ASP A 353 -7.94 -26.72 -14.12
N SER A 354 -9.08 -26.04 -13.99
CA SER A 354 -9.13 -24.61 -13.61
C SER A 354 -8.55 -24.41 -12.22
N GLY A 355 -7.58 -23.51 -12.11
CA GLY A 355 -6.94 -23.17 -10.84
C GLY A 355 -7.92 -22.51 -9.85
N ASN A 356 -7.61 -22.66 -8.57
CA ASN A 356 -8.36 -21.97 -7.53
C ASN A 356 -7.93 -20.48 -7.49
N PRO A 357 -8.85 -19.53 -7.71
CA PRO A 357 -8.53 -18.09 -7.67
C PRO A 357 -7.92 -17.63 -6.33
N ARG A 358 -8.22 -18.30 -5.21
CA ARG A 358 -7.65 -17.96 -3.90
C ARG A 358 -6.13 -18.12 -3.84
N VAL A 359 -5.55 -19.02 -4.65
CA VAL A 359 -4.08 -19.16 -4.74
C VAL A 359 -3.45 -17.89 -5.30
N LEU A 360 -4.08 -17.29 -6.31
CA LEU A 360 -3.60 -16.03 -6.87
C LEU A 360 -3.68 -14.88 -5.85
N GLN A 361 -4.75 -14.83 -5.07
CA GLN A 361 -4.88 -13.86 -3.96
C GLN A 361 -3.76 -14.04 -2.94
N LEU A 362 -3.49 -15.28 -2.52
CA LEU A 362 -2.45 -15.61 -1.56
C LEU A 362 -1.06 -15.20 -2.08
N LEU A 363 -0.74 -15.49 -3.33
CA LEU A 363 0.54 -15.09 -3.93
C LEU A 363 0.71 -13.57 -3.95
N GLY A 364 -0.34 -12.83 -4.28
CA GLY A 364 -0.35 -11.37 -4.19
C GLY A 364 -0.11 -10.86 -2.76
N LEU A 365 -0.77 -11.45 -1.77
CA LEU A 365 -0.59 -11.05 -0.36
C LEU A 365 0.82 -11.40 0.16
N LEU A 366 1.39 -12.54 -0.22
CA LEU A 366 2.78 -12.89 0.12
C LEU A 366 3.77 -11.90 -0.49
N GLY A 367 3.57 -11.50 -1.76
CA GLY A 367 4.36 -10.44 -2.38
C GLY A 367 4.24 -9.11 -1.62
N SER A 368 3.01 -8.71 -1.24
CA SER A 368 2.79 -7.50 -0.43
C SER A 368 3.48 -7.58 0.94
N PHE A 369 3.40 -8.72 1.60
CA PHE A 369 4.06 -8.93 2.88
C PHE A 369 5.58 -8.73 2.77
N CYS A 370 6.23 -9.25 1.72
CA CYS A 370 7.66 -9.03 1.49
C CYS A 370 7.99 -7.54 1.30
N THR A 371 7.17 -6.79 0.53
CA THR A 371 7.40 -5.36 0.33
C THR A 371 7.16 -4.55 1.60
N ASN A 372 6.15 -4.89 2.38
CA ASN A 372 5.85 -4.23 3.65
C ASN A 372 6.97 -4.47 4.67
N LEU A 373 7.52 -5.70 4.72
CA LEU A 373 8.72 -5.97 5.52
C LEU A 373 9.89 -5.09 5.11
N MET A 374 10.10 -4.87 3.79
CA MET A 374 11.19 -4.00 3.31
C MET A 374 10.96 -2.53 3.70
N VAL A 375 9.72 -2.05 3.64
CA VAL A 375 9.35 -0.68 4.01
C VAL A 375 9.57 -0.44 5.50
N PHE A 376 9.04 -1.32 6.35
CA PHE A 376 9.18 -1.19 7.80
C PHE A 376 10.60 -1.49 8.29
N ASP A 377 11.38 -2.30 7.56
CA ASP A 377 12.81 -2.50 7.83
C ASP A 377 13.61 -1.19 7.73
N LEU A 378 13.17 -0.23 6.92
CA LEU A 378 13.76 1.09 6.80
C LEU A 378 13.21 2.12 7.80
N LEU A 379 11.92 2.02 8.12
CA LEU A 379 11.24 3.01 8.97
C LEU A 379 11.46 2.78 10.46
N LEU A 380 11.69 1.53 10.88
CA LEU A 380 11.83 1.20 12.29
C LEU A 380 13.28 1.37 12.76
N PRO A 381 13.49 2.03 13.92
CA PRO A 381 14.81 2.17 14.52
C PRO A 381 15.38 0.80 14.91
N SER A 382 16.71 0.70 14.97
CA SER A 382 17.41 -0.51 15.42
C SER A 382 17.14 -0.77 16.91
N GLY A 383 16.74 -1.99 17.25
CA GLY A 383 16.50 -2.39 18.64
C GLY A 383 15.82 -3.75 18.75
N VAL A 384 15.73 -4.31 19.96
CA VAL A 384 15.08 -5.63 20.20
C VAL A 384 13.59 -5.58 19.82
N LEU A 385 12.91 -4.48 20.12
CA LEU A 385 11.48 -4.30 19.82
C LEU A 385 11.17 -4.36 18.32
N ARG A 386 12.13 -4.01 17.46
CA ARG A 386 12.01 -4.09 16.00
C ARG A 386 11.63 -5.49 15.52
N TRP A 387 12.23 -6.54 16.08
CA TRP A 387 11.98 -7.92 15.66
C TRP A 387 10.53 -8.38 15.86
N PHE A 388 9.83 -7.77 16.82
CA PHE A 388 8.40 -8.02 17.06
C PHE A 388 7.52 -7.05 16.26
N ALA A 389 7.88 -5.76 16.23
CA ALA A 389 7.09 -4.73 15.57
C ALA A 389 7.09 -4.90 14.04
N LEU A 390 8.21 -5.26 13.43
CA LEU A 390 8.38 -5.38 11.98
C LEU A 390 7.40 -6.39 11.34
N PRO A 391 7.33 -7.67 11.77
CA PRO A 391 6.38 -8.61 11.17
C PRO A 391 4.93 -8.25 11.49
N LEU A 392 4.65 -7.68 12.67
CA LEU A 392 3.30 -7.26 13.06
C LEU A 392 2.78 -6.12 12.17
N LEU A 393 3.57 -5.07 11.97
CA LEU A 393 3.22 -3.94 11.12
C LEU A 393 3.11 -4.36 9.65
N ALA A 394 4.04 -5.19 9.17
CA ALA A 394 3.97 -5.74 7.82
C ALA A 394 2.70 -6.58 7.60
N LEU A 395 2.28 -7.36 8.59
CA LEU A 395 1.04 -8.13 8.53
C LEU A 395 -0.19 -7.23 8.53
N LEU A 396 -0.20 -6.19 9.38
CA LEU A 396 -1.30 -5.21 9.44
C LEU A 396 -1.46 -4.50 8.09
N GLU A 397 -0.36 -4.07 7.49
CA GLU A 397 -0.40 -3.41 6.18
C GLU A 397 -0.75 -4.38 5.05
N THR A 398 -0.43 -5.66 5.16
CA THR A 398 -0.89 -6.70 4.24
C THR A 398 -2.42 -6.87 4.30
N ALA A 399 -3.05 -6.60 5.43
CA ALA A 399 -4.50 -6.51 5.51
C ALA A 399 -5.07 -5.34 4.67
N ALA A 400 -4.36 -4.21 4.58
CA ALA A 400 -4.73 -3.12 3.67
C ALA A 400 -4.64 -3.57 2.19
N ALA A 401 -3.64 -4.35 1.82
CA ALA A 401 -3.55 -4.96 0.49
C ALA A 401 -4.74 -5.89 0.18
N LEU A 402 -5.21 -6.64 1.17
CA LEU A 402 -6.43 -7.45 1.04
C LEU A 402 -7.68 -6.58 0.81
N LEU A 403 -7.78 -5.41 1.47
CA LEU A 403 -8.88 -4.47 1.23
C LEU A 403 -8.86 -3.95 -0.20
N VAL A 404 -7.69 -3.66 -0.78
CA VAL A 404 -7.56 -3.27 -2.19
C VAL A 404 -8.11 -4.37 -3.11
N GLN A 405 -7.76 -5.63 -2.88
CA GLN A 405 -8.28 -6.75 -3.66
C GLN A 405 -9.81 -6.88 -3.53
N ARG A 406 -10.35 -6.77 -2.30
CA ARG A 406 -11.78 -6.85 -2.05
C ARG A 406 -12.54 -5.70 -2.69
N ALA A 407 -12.00 -4.48 -2.63
CA ALA A 407 -12.59 -3.31 -3.27
C ALA A 407 -12.68 -3.50 -4.78
N PHE A 408 -11.62 -3.96 -5.42
CA PHE A 408 -11.65 -4.25 -6.85
C PHE A 408 -12.73 -5.28 -7.21
N CYS A 409 -12.83 -6.36 -6.46
CA CYS A 409 -13.87 -7.37 -6.67
C CYS A 409 -15.30 -6.86 -6.41
N ALA A 410 -15.44 -5.77 -5.65
CA ALA A 410 -16.73 -5.16 -5.33
C ALA A 410 -17.18 -4.08 -6.33
N LEU A 411 -16.32 -3.65 -7.28
CA LEU A 411 -16.63 -2.60 -8.26
C LEU A 411 -17.93 -2.85 -9.06
N ASP A 412 -18.21 -4.11 -9.34
CA ASP A 412 -19.41 -4.51 -10.10
C ASP A 412 -20.67 -4.66 -9.22
N ARG A 413 -20.54 -4.49 -7.89
CA ARG A 413 -21.65 -4.70 -6.95
C ARG A 413 -22.16 -3.36 -6.42
N ARG A 414 -23.49 -3.21 -6.36
CA ARG A 414 -24.12 -2.03 -5.77
C ARG A 414 -24.10 -2.08 -4.24
N GLY A 415 -24.02 -0.91 -3.61
CA GLY A 415 -24.08 -0.78 -2.15
C GLY A 415 -22.78 -1.09 -1.42
N HIS A 416 -21.66 -1.27 -2.13
CA HIS A 416 -20.35 -1.55 -1.54
C HIS A 416 -19.44 -0.31 -1.44
N LEU A 417 -20.03 0.90 -1.40
CA LEU A 417 -19.26 2.14 -1.23
C LEU A 417 -18.27 2.07 -0.05
N PRO A 418 -18.64 1.57 1.14
CA PRO A 418 -17.68 1.46 2.24
C PRO A 418 -16.50 0.53 1.93
N VAL A 419 -16.72 -0.56 1.17
CA VAL A 419 -15.63 -1.46 0.76
C VAL A 419 -14.71 -0.79 -0.26
N LEU A 420 -15.26 0.01 -1.18
CA LEU A 420 -14.48 0.78 -2.15
C LEU A 420 -13.64 1.86 -1.45
N VAL A 421 -14.23 2.57 -0.49
CA VAL A 421 -13.53 3.57 0.33
C VAL A 421 -12.41 2.89 1.12
N ALA A 422 -12.70 1.78 1.80
CA ALA A 422 -11.69 1.04 2.56
C ALA A 422 -10.53 0.56 1.67
N GLY A 423 -10.82 0.11 0.45
CA GLY A 423 -9.78 -0.27 -0.53
C GLY A 423 -8.96 0.92 -1.01
N GLY A 424 -9.59 2.08 -1.23
CA GLY A 424 -8.91 3.34 -1.55
C GLY A 424 -7.97 3.79 -0.42
N VAL A 425 -8.45 3.75 0.83
CA VAL A 425 -7.63 4.02 2.03
C VAL A 425 -6.47 3.03 2.14
N GLY A 426 -6.72 1.73 1.88
CA GLY A 426 -5.67 0.71 1.88
C GLY A 426 -4.59 0.98 0.84
N ALA A 427 -4.97 1.37 -0.39
CA ALA A 427 -4.00 1.74 -1.43
C ALA A 427 -3.22 3.01 -1.06
N ALA A 428 -3.88 4.02 -0.50
CA ALA A 428 -3.25 5.25 -0.04
C ALA A 428 -2.24 4.98 1.09
N LEU A 429 -2.57 4.09 2.03
CA LEU A 429 -1.68 3.68 3.12
C LEU A 429 -0.41 3.03 2.57
N LEU A 430 -0.53 2.05 1.66
CA LEU A 430 0.61 1.39 1.02
C LEU A 430 1.53 2.37 0.28
N LEU A 431 0.95 3.37 -0.41
CA LEU A 431 1.73 4.38 -1.11
C LEU A 431 2.39 5.37 -0.16
N PHE A 432 1.70 5.76 0.91
CA PHE A 432 2.23 6.68 1.92
C PHE A 432 3.42 6.09 2.68
N THR A 433 3.30 4.86 3.18
CA THR A 433 4.39 4.18 3.89
C THR A 433 5.59 3.95 2.98
N GLY A 434 5.35 3.56 1.71
CA GLY A 434 6.40 3.43 0.71
C GLY A 434 7.08 4.76 0.38
N ALA A 435 6.35 5.87 0.34
CA ALA A 435 6.91 7.20 0.14
C ALA A 435 7.74 7.64 1.35
N ALA A 436 7.24 7.43 2.57
CA ALA A 436 7.97 7.71 3.82
C ALA A 436 9.30 6.96 3.91
N ALA A 437 9.35 5.73 3.39
CA ALA A 437 10.58 4.92 3.30
C ALA A 437 11.46 5.25 2.08
N GLY A 438 11.11 6.22 1.24
CA GLY A 438 11.82 6.53 -0.01
C GLY A 438 11.72 5.42 -1.07
N LYS A 439 10.70 4.54 -1.00
CA LYS A 439 10.50 3.39 -1.88
C LYS A 439 9.18 3.47 -2.66
N THR A 440 8.79 4.65 -3.07
CA THR A 440 7.55 4.90 -3.83
C THR A 440 7.34 3.98 -5.04
N PRO A 441 8.36 3.70 -5.90
CA PRO A 441 8.15 2.80 -7.03
C PRO A 441 7.79 1.37 -6.59
N LEU A 442 8.37 0.88 -5.50
CA LEU A 442 8.09 -0.46 -4.98
C LEU A 442 6.65 -0.56 -4.45
N ALA A 443 6.19 0.46 -3.72
CA ALA A 443 4.81 0.56 -3.26
C ALA A 443 3.81 0.57 -4.43
N LEU A 444 4.12 1.31 -5.50
CA LEU A 444 3.32 1.34 -6.72
C LEU A 444 3.23 -0.06 -7.36
N TYR A 445 4.36 -0.75 -7.51
CA TYR A 445 4.37 -2.14 -8.03
C TYR A 445 3.57 -3.09 -7.14
N THR A 446 3.59 -2.89 -5.83
CA THR A 446 2.77 -3.68 -4.89
C THR A 446 1.29 -3.45 -5.14
N VAL A 447 0.83 -2.21 -5.26
CA VAL A 447 -0.57 -1.88 -5.57
C VAL A 447 -0.98 -2.47 -6.93
N LEU A 448 -0.13 -2.34 -7.96
CA LEU A 448 -0.39 -2.94 -9.27
C LEU A 448 -0.48 -4.46 -9.21
N LEU A 449 0.38 -5.12 -8.43
CA LEU A 449 0.31 -6.57 -8.20
C LEU A 449 -1.02 -6.95 -7.53
N GLN A 450 -1.49 -6.18 -6.53
CA GLN A 450 -2.78 -6.43 -5.88
C GLN A 450 -3.95 -6.30 -6.87
N LEU A 451 -3.94 -5.26 -7.70
CA LEU A 451 -4.95 -5.06 -8.74
C LEU A 451 -4.94 -6.17 -9.79
N PHE A 452 -3.76 -6.62 -10.22
CA PHE A 452 -3.61 -7.77 -11.12
C PHE A 452 -4.16 -9.06 -10.50
N CYS A 453 -3.80 -9.34 -9.24
CA CYS A 453 -4.30 -10.52 -8.53
C CYS A 453 -5.82 -10.45 -8.32
N ALA A 454 -6.37 -9.29 -7.99
CA ALA A 454 -7.80 -9.07 -7.85
C ALA A 454 -8.53 -9.26 -9.19
N TRP A 455 -7.98 -8.70 -10.27
CA TRP A 455 -8.50 -8.87 -11.63
C TRP A 455 -8.47 -10.34 -12.06
N GLY A 456 -7.34 -11.00 -11.89
CA GLY A 456 -7.20 -12.42 -12.22
C GLY A 456 -8.09 -13.33 -11.38
N THR A 457 -8.36 -12.96 -10.13
CA THR A 457 -9.31 -13.67 -9.25
C THR A 457 -10.75 -13.45 -9.70
N ARG A 458 -11.10 -12.24 -10.09
CA ARG A 458 -12.48 -11.87 -10.46
C ARG A 458 -12.87 -12.43 -11.83
N TYR A 459 -11.98 -12.29 -12.81
CA TYR A 459 -12.26 -12.64 -14.21
C TYR A 459 -11.57 -13.92 -14.67
N GLY A 460 -10.73 -14.52 -13.84
CA GLY A 460 -10.00 -15.73 -14.15
C GLY A 460 -10.87 -16.99 -14.04
N GLY A 461 -10.37 -18.05 -14.63
CA GLY A 461 -11.01 -19.37 -14.61
C GLY A 461 -11.11 -19.97 -16.00
N ARG A 462 -10.62 -21.20 -16.15
CA ARG A 462 -10.76 -21.95 -17.39
C ARG A 462 -12.18 -22.49 -17.50
N ARG A 463 -12.90 -22.04 -18.50
CA ARG A 463 -14.28 -22.42 -18.74
C ARG A 463 -14.36 -23.61 -19.69
N THR A 464 -15.42 -24.39 -19.57
CA THR A 464 -15.86 -25.36 -20.60
C THR A 464 -16.43 -24.62 -21.81
N ARG A 465 -16.69 -25.33 -22.92
CA ARG A 465 -17.39 -24.74 -24.07
C ARG A 465 -18.76 -24.17 -23.64
N LEU A 466 -19.52 -24.94 -22.87
CA LEU A 466 -20.80 -24.50 -22.30
C LEU A 466 -20.64 -23.25 -21.42
N GLY A 467 -19.60 -23.23 -20.56
CA GLY A 467 -19.31 -22.09 -19.71
C GLY A 467 -19.00 -20.81 -20.49
N TRP A 468 -18.34 -20.91 -21.65
CA TRP A 468 -18.10 -19.78 -22.54
C TRP A 468 -19.37 -19.29 -23.22
N GLU A 469 -20.23 -20.21 -23.68
CA GLU A 469 -21.51 -19.86 -24.29
C GLU A 469 -22.41 -19.10 -23.30
N HIS A 470 -22.52 -19.59 -22.07
CA HIS A 470 -23.25 -18.89 -21.02
C HIS A 470 -22.64 -17.51 -20.69
N ALA A 471 -21.31 -17.41 -20.57
CA ALA A 471 -20.67 -16.14 -20.29
C ALA A 471 -20.90 -15.11 -21.39
N ARG A 472 -20.79 -15.51 -22.66
CA ARG A 472 -21.06 -14.64 -23.82
C ARG A 472 -22.51 -14.16 -23.82
N ARG A 473 -23.46 -15.06 -23.56
CA ARG A 473 -24.89 -14.73 -23.51
C ARG A 473 -25.17 -13.72 -22.40
N MET A 474 -24.65 -13.93 -21.19
CA MET A 474 -24.84 -13.00 -20.07
C MET A 474 -24.20 -11.63 -20.33
N LEU A 475 -23.01 -11.59 -20.88
CA LEU A 475 -22.35 -10.33 -21.24
C LEU A 475 -23.02 -9.65 -22.43
N GLY A 476 -23.57 -10.44 -23.37
CA GLY A 476 -24.37 -9.95 -24.47
C GLY A 476 -25.68 -9.31 -23.97
N LEU A 477 -26.40 -10.00 -23.05
CA LEU A 477 -27.58 -9.45 -22.38
C LEU A 477 -27.26 -8.15 -21.63
N ARG A 478 -26.17 -8.13 -20.84
CA ARG A 478 -25.71 -6.91 -20.15
C ARG A 478 -25.51 -5.75 -21.13
N ARG A 479 -24.86 -6.00 -22.26
CA ARG A 479 -24.64 -5.00 -23.30
C ARG A 479 -25.95 -4.54 -23.90
N PHE A 480 -26.84 -5.46 -24.23
CA PHE A 480 -28.19 -5.17 -24.78
C PHE A 480 -28.99 -4.27 -23.82
N LEU A 481 -29.12 -4.65 -22.54
CA LEU A 481 -29.86 -3.88 -21.54
C LEU A 481 -29.32 -2.44 -21.34
N VAL A 482 -28.04 -2.23 -21.64
CA VAL A 482 -27.41 -0.88 -21.59
C VAL A 482 -27.62 -0.11 -22.89
N THR A 483 -27.73 -0.76 -24.04
CA THR A 483 -27.77 -0.11 -25.37
C THR A 483 -29.12 -0.04 -26.02
N VAL A 484 -30.07 -0.92 -25.63
CA VAL A 484 -31.44 -0.97 -26.22
C VAL A 484 -32.14 0.37 -26.05
N GLN A 485 -32.72 0.89 -27.10
CA GLN A 485 -33.49 2.14 -27.10
C GLN A 485 -34.41 2.25 -28.35
N GLY A 486 -35.34 3.20 -28.29
CA GLY A 486 -36.19 3.56 -29.42
C GLY A 486 -37.10 2.42 -29.89
N ASP A 487 -37.21 2.28 -31.18
CA ASP A 487 -38.18 1.39 -31.84
C ASP A 487 -38.07 -0.08 -31.46
N GLU A 488 -36.86 -0.53 -31.13
CA GLU A 488 -36.61 -1.91 -30.70
C GLU A 488 -37.24 -2.16 -29.32
N LEU A 489 -37.10 -1.20 -28.40
CA LEU A 489 -37.68 -1.28 -27.07
C LEU A 489 -39.23 -1.22 -27.15
N ASP A 490 -39.78 -0.32 -27.99
CA ASP A 490 -41.24 -0.22 -28.20
C ASP A 490 -41.84 -1.49 -28.79
N ARG A 491 -41.13 -2.17 -29.67
CA ARG A 491 -41.53 -3.45 -30.21
C ARG A 491 -41.57 -4.52 -29.12
N ILE A 492 -40.50 -4.63 -28.35
CA ILE A 492 -40.41 -5.61 -27.26
C ILE A 492 -41.53 -5.41 -26.24
N LEU A 493 -41.81 -4.16 -25.84
CA LEU A 493 -42.83 -3.85 -24.84
C LEU A 493 -44.27 -4.03 -25.38
N ARG A 494 -44.49 -3.91 -26.68
CA ARG A 494 -45.78 -4.28 -27.30
C ARG A 494 -46.03 -5.78 -27.28
N ASP A 495 -44.96 -6.56 -27.55
CA ASP A 495 -45.06 -8.02 -27.58
C ASP A 495 -45.12 -8.60 -26.15
N ASP A 496 -44.46 -7.95 -25.19
CA ASP A 496 -44.38 -8.38 -23.81
C ASP A 496 -44.33 -7.17 -22.83
N PRO A 497 -45.52 -6.72 -22.37
CA PRO A 497 -45.62 -5.60 -21.42
C PRO A 497 -44.88 -5.83 -20.08
N LEU A 498 -44.68 -7.09 -19.69
CA LEU A 498 -44.01 -7.48 -18.45
C LEU A 498 -42.48 -7.74 -18.65
N TRP A 499 -41.98 -7.51 -19.85
CA TRP A 499 -40.55 -7.75 -20.17
C TRP A 499 -39.58 -7.04 -19.23
N PHE A 500 -39.91 -5.81 -18.78
CA PHE A 500 -39.15 -5.08 -17.80
C PHE A 500 -38.91 -5.91 -16.53
N TYR A 501 -39.97 -6.45 -15.95
CA TYR A 501 -39.88 -7.24 -14.70
C TYR A 501 -39.16 -8.56 -14.90
N ARG A 502 -39.29 -9.18 -16.07
CA ARG A 502 -38.54 -10.40 -16.40
C ARG A 502 -37.06 -10.15 -16.53
N MET A 503 -36.65 -9.00 -17.06
CA MET A 503 -35.25 -8.64 -17.23
C MET A 503 -34.63 -7.96 -16.00
N LEU A 504 -35.47 -7.39 -15.11
CA LEU A 504 -34.97 -6.66 -13.93
C LEU A 504 -34.06 -7.49 -13.03
N PRO A 505 -34.35 -8.75 -12.66
CA PRO A 505 -33.43 -9.56 -11.85
C PRO A 505 -32.07 -9.78 -12.52
N PHE A 506 -32.03 -9.95 -13.83
CA PHE A 506 -30.79 -10.05 -14.61
C PHE A 506 -30.05 -8.72 -14.65
N ALA A 507 -30.74 -7.61 -14.88
CA ALA A 507 -30.18 -6.28 -14.91
C ALA A 507 -29.53 -5.90 -13.56
N GLU A 508 -30.18 -6.26 -12.44
CA GLU A 508 -29.64 -6.08 -11.09
C GLU A 508 -28.37 -6.87 -10.88
N THR A 509 -28.42 -8.18 -11.16
CA THR A 509 -27.27 -9.08 -10.97
C THR A 509 -26.09 -8.70 -11.85
N LEU A 510 -26.36 -8.19 -13.07
CA LEU A 510 -25.34 -7.71 -14.01
C LEU A 510 -24.88 -6.27 -13.73
N GLY A 511 -25.38 -5.61 -12.66
CA GLY A 511 -24.97 -4.28 -12.24
C GLY A 511 -25.44 -3.13 -13.15
N VAL A 512 -26.44 -3.36 -13.99
CA VAL A 512 -26.95 -2.36 -14.96
C VAL A 512 -28.40 -1.94 -14.71
N GLY A 513 -29.04 -2.42 -13.64
CA GLY A 513 -30.47 -2.22 -13.37
C GLY A 513 -30.88 -0.75 -13.34
N GLN A 514 -30.11 0.15 -12.72
CA GLN A 514 -30.44 1.58 -12.69
C GLN A 514 -30.40 2.25 -14.08
N ARG A 515 -29.42 1.89 -14.92
CA ARG A 515 -29.33 2.42 -16.27
C ARG A 515 -30.46 1.88 -17.13
N PHE A 516 -30.78 0.62 -16.97
CA PHE A 516 -31.86 -0.04 -17.64
C PHE A 516 -33.21 0.60 -17.27
N SER A 517 -33.52 0.76 -15.97
CA SER A 517 -34.79 1.35 -15.51
C SER A 517 -34.95 2.81 -15.93
N LYS A 518 -33.89 3.62 -15.91
CA LYS A 518 -33.97 5.00 -16.40
C LYS A 518 -34.35 5.11 -17.88
N ARG A 519 -33.96 4.16 -18.72
CA ARG A 519 -34.35 4.12 -20.13
C ARG A 519 -35.81 3.76 -20.33
N MET A 520 -36.37 2.99 -19.41
CA MET A 520 -37.75 2.56 -19.45
C MET A 520 -38.76 3.63 -19.00
N ASN A 521 -38.31 4.74 -18.40
CA ASN A 521 -39.20 5.78 -17.86
C ASN A 521 -40.11 6.46 -18.87
N ALA A 522 -39.77 6.46 -20.16
CA ALA A 522 -40.58 7.05 -21.22
C ALA A 522 -41.78 6.15 -21.64
N HIS A 523 -41.83 4.91 -21.15
CA HIS A 523 -42.79 3.92 -21.59
C HIS A 523 -43.89 3.68 -20.54
N ARG A 524 -45.06 3.22 -20.98
CA ARG A 524 -46.16 2.85 -20.09
C ARG A 524 -45.78 1.64 -19.25
N GLN A 525 -46.06 1.71 -17.96
CA GLN A 525 -45.72 0.70 -16.97
C GLN A 525 -46.97 -0.08 -16.57
N GLU A 526 -46.88 -1.42 -16.62
CA GLU A 526 -47.82 -2.32 -15.97
C GLU A 526 -47.40 -2.58 -14.51
N PRO A 527 -48.36 -2.89 -13.59
CA PRO A 527 -48.03 -3.21 -12.22
C PRO A 527 -47.18 -4.50 -12.11
N CYS A 528 -46.28 -4.55 -11.11
CA CYS A 528 -45.44 -5.73 -10.89
C CYS A 528 -46.28 -6.91 -10.37
N PRO A 529 -46.31 -8.07 -11.08
CA PRO A 529 -47.22 -9.16 -10.72
C PRO A 529 -46.82 -9.95 -9.47
N TRP A 530 -45.57 -9.87 -9.05
CA TRP A 530 -45.00 -10.67 -7.94
C TRP A 530 -44.54 -9.86 -6.72
N LEU A 531 -44.63 -8.53 -6.78
CA LEU A 531 -44.35 -7.67 -5.64
C LEU A 531 -45.64 -6.99 -5.17
N ILE A 532 -46.04 -7.27 -3.95
CA ILE A 532 -47.17 -6.63 -3.29
C ILE A 532 -46.61 -5.74 -2.18
N ASP A 533 -46.71 -4.44 -2.33
CA ASP A 533 -46.25 -3.46 -1.36
C ASP A 533 -47.47 -2.82 -0.64
N ALA A 534 -47.69 -3.22 0.60
CA ALA A 534 -48.78 -2.67 1.42
C ALA A 534 -48.52 -1.23 1.89
N ALA A 535 -47.32 -0.69 1.65
CA ALA A 535 -46.97 0.68 2.01
C ALA A 535 -47.18 1.69 0.89
N SER A 536 -47.39 1.25 -0.36
CA SER A 536 -47.66 2.11 -1.53
C SER A 536 -49.13 2.24 -1.82
N ASP A 537 -49.60 3.45 -2.17
CA ASP A 537 -50.95 3.67 -2.63
C ASP A 537 -51.13 3.02 -4.01
N PRO A 538 -52.13 2.14 -4.20
CA PRO A 538 -52.42 1.51 -5.51
C PRO A 538 -52.70 2.52 -6.63
N ARG A 539 -52.96 3.78 -6.29
CA ARG A 539 -53.29 4.87 -7.24
C ARG A 539 -52.05 5.60 -7.75
N ASP A 540 -50.90 5.46 -7.08
CA ASP A 540 -49.66 6.09 -7.51
C ASP A 540 -49.10 5.37 -8.75
N ARG A 541 -49.18 6.05 -9.90
CA ARG A 541 -48.54 5.60 -11.13
C ARG A 541 -47.03 5.83 -11.00
N LEU A 542 -46.34 4.87 -10.43
CA LEU A 542 -44.88 4.89 -10.32
C LEU A 542 -44.24 4.80 -11.72
N SER A 543 -43.23 5.60 -11.97
CA SER A 543 -42.39 5.46 -13.18
C SER A 543 -41.59 4.16 -13.15
N PHE A 544 -41.05 3.70 -14.29
CA PHE A 544 -40.17 2.52 -14.32
C PHE A 544 -38.98 2.66 -13.35
N TYR A 545 -38.48 3.87 -13.18
CA TYR A 545 -37.40 4.11 -12.26
C TYR A 545 -37.82 4.00 -10.78
N ASP A 546 -39.01 4.51 -10.44
CA ASP A 546 -39.53 4.42 -9.08
C ASP A 546 -39.94 2.97 -8.76
N THR A 547 -40.53 2.27 -9.70
CA THR A 547 -40.80 0.83 -9.57
C THR A 547 -39.51 0.05 -9.38
N TYR A 548 -38.47 0.36 -10.16
CA TYR A 548 -37.18 -0.24 -9.98
C TYR A 548 -36.63 0.01 -8.57
N THR A 549 -36.68 1.26 -8.05
CA THR A 549 -36.14 1.58 -6.72
C THR A 549 -36.89 0.84 -5.62
N THR A 550 -38.21 0.71 -5.74
CA THR A 550 -39.06 -0.05 -4.80
C THR A 550 -38.74 -1.55 -4.85
N ILE A 551 -38.67 -2.14 -6.04
CA ILE A 551 -38.32 -3.56 -6.21
C ILE A 551 -36.86 -3.81 -5.72
N ALA A 552 -35.91 -2.96 -6.09
CA ALA A 552 -34.53 -3.10 -5.66
C ALA A 552 -34.37 -2.94 -4.15
N ALA A 553 -35.18 -2.10 -3.49
CA ALA A 553 -35.20 -2.01 -2.02
C ALA A 553 -35.76 -3.29 -1.40
N ALA A 554 -36.89 -3.82 -1.92
CA ALA A 554 -37.47 -5.06 -1.47
C ALA A 554 -36.51 -6.24 -1.64
N LEU A 555 -35.82 -6.36 -2.78
CA LEU A 555 -34.83 -7.40 -3.04
C LEU A 555 -33.62 -7.29 -2.11
N ARG A 556 -33.14 -6.08 -1.81
CA ARG A 556 -32.02 -5.87 -0.87
C ARG A 556 -32.38 -6.28 0.57
N MET A 557 -33.61 -6.12 0.97
CA MET A 557 -34.06 -6.58 2.29
C MET A 557 -34.10 -8.12 2.39
N THR A 558 -34.13 -8.85 1.26
CA THR A 558 -34.01 -10.31 1.26
C THR A 558 -32.55 -10.77 1.45
N GLU A 559 -31.57 -9.92 1.17
CA GLU A 559 -30.15 -10.17 1.45
C GLU A 559 -29.87 -9.88 2.92
N THR A 560 -29.77 -10.93 3.74
CA THR A 560 -29.45 -10.76 5.17
C THR A 560 -27.98 -10.49 5.38
N LEU A 561 -27.64 -9.33 5.93
CA LEU A 561 -26.34 -9.10 6.59
C LEU A 561 -26.25 -10.01 7.83
N PRO A 562 -25.11 -10.67 8.07
CA PRO A 562 -24.87 -11.40 9.32
C PRO A 562 -25.16 -10.48 10.53
N GLU A 563 -25.90 -10.95 11.49
CA GLU A 563 -26.32 -10.18 12.69
C GLU A 563 -25.13 -9.51 13.41
N ARG A 564 -23.97 -10.19 13.46
CA ARG A 564 -22.73 -9.66 14.03
C ARG A 564 -22.19 -8.37 13.36
N LEU A 565 -22.51 -8.15 12.09
CA LEU A 565 -22.13 -6.90 11.40
C LEU A 565 -23.15 -5.77 11.66
N ARG A 566 -24.40 -6.11 12.03
CA ARG A 566 -25.40 -5.08 12.42
C ARG A 566 -25.13 -4.53 13.82
N GLU A 567 -24.63 -5.34 14.73
CA GLU A 567 -24.24 -4.91 16.09
C GLU A 567 -23.01 -4.01 16.06
N LEU A 568 -22.03 -4.30 15.17
CA LEU A 568 -20.83 -3.47 14.99
C LEU A 568 -21.10 -2.10 14.30
N VAL A 569 -22.20 -1.95 13.58
CA VAL A 569 -22.59 -0.69 12.94
C VAL A 569 -23.52 0.14 13.85
N ARG A 570 -24.11 -0.48 14.91
CA ARG A 570 -24.97 0.20 15.89
C ARG A 570 -24.22 0.58 17.19
N ALA A 571 -23.01 0.05 17.42
CA ALA A 571 -22.09 0.48 18.46
C ALA A 571 -21.11 1.56 17.94
#